data_affeeacd2ec77c016524d2c96d6d3494
#
_entry.id   affeeacd2ec77c016524d2c96d6d3494
#
_cell.length_a   1.000
_cell.length_b   1.000
_cell.length_c   1.000
_cell.angle_alpha   90.00
_cell.angle_beta   90.00
_cell.angle_gamma   90.00
#
_symmetry.space_group_name_H-M   'P 1'
#
loop_
_entity.id
_entity.type
_entity.pdbx_description
1 polymer ?
#
loop_
_entity_poly.entity_id
_entity_poly.type
_entity_poly.pdbx_seq_one_letter_code
_entity_poly.pdbx_strand_id
1 'polypeptide(L)'
;HGLLTVEPDRHLELTDEGRKKAVEVMRKHRLAERLLSDVIGLDIEYVHDEACRWAHVMSDHVERRILDMLNQPNFSPYGNAIPGLEELGIDSEKNDERTVPMALAARDSGPEDRFTISRFPESIQTDIDLLKVLADAGITFGASVSVVGGDNNDVIVRADGEDASISLDLDVANAIVVKRASAL
;
A
#
# COMPACT_ATOMS: atom_id res chain seq x y z
N HIS A 1 -0.97 -7.20 -27.93
CA HIS A 1 -1.69 -6.85 -29.09
C HIS A 1 -3.19 -6.69 -28.78
N GLY A 2 -3.70 -5.44 -28.93
CA GLY A 2 -5.09 -5.13 -28.63
C GLY A 2 -5.36 -4.66 -27.19
N LEU A 3 -4.35 -4.56 -26.34
CA LEU A 3 -4.51 -4.09 -24.96
C LEU A 3 -4.37 -2.58 -24.79
N LEU A 4 -3.78 -1.91 -25.80
CA LEU A 4 -3.52 -0.47 -25.84
C LEU A 4 -3.95 0.12 -27.17
N THR A 5 -4.44 1.35 -27.14
CA THR A 5 -4.60 2.25 -28.27
C THR A 5 -3.61 3.41 -28.16
N VAL A 6 -3.22 3.96 -29.30
CA VAL A 6 -2.40 5.18 -29.39
C VAL A 6 -3.32 6.31 -29.81
N GLU A 7 -3.53 7.27 -28.95
CA GLU A 7 -4.38 8.44 -29.23
C GLU A 7 -3.66 9.44 -30.20
N PRO A 8 -4.40 10.36 -30.85
CA PRO A 8 -3.83 11.32 -31.81
C PRO A 8 -2.71 12.20 -31.24
N ASP A 9 -2.72 12.47 -29.94
CA ASP A 9 -1.70 13.23 -29.19
C ASP A 9 -0.54 12.36 -28.69
N ARG A 10 -0.51 11.06 -29.11
CA ARG A 10 0.52 10.05 -28.82
C ARG A 10 0.54 9.49 -27.39
N HIS A 11 -0.45 9.79 -26.55
CA HIS A 11 -0.52 9.03 -25.32
C HIS A 11 -1.17 7.66 -25.51
N LEU A 12 -0.89 6.75 -24.58
CA LEU A 12 -1.38 5.38 -24.62
C LEU A 12 -2.61 5.26 -23.74
N GLU A 13 -3.68 4.67 -24.27
CA GLU A 13 -4.87 4.30 -23.51
C GLU A 13 -5.05 2.79 -23.47
N LEU A 14 -5.45 2.29 -22.29
CA LEU A 14 -5.84 0.88 -22.16
C LEU A 14 -7.20 0.67 -22.82
N THR A 15 -7.30 -0.37 -23.65
CA THR A 15 -8.59 -0.89 -24.11
C THR A 15 -9.36 -1.53 -22.93
N ASP A 16 -10.64 -1.87 -23.11
CA ASP A 16 -11.41 -2.59 -22.08
C ASP A 16 -10.76 -3.93 -21.73
N GLU A 17 -10.21 -4.64 -22.74
CA GLU A 17 -9.46 -5.88 -22.53
C GLU A 17 -8.14 -5.60 -21.78
N GLY A 18 -7.46 -4.51 -22.14
CA GLY A 18 -6.26 -4.05 -21.44
C GLY A 18 -6.53 -3.73 -19.96
N ARG A 19 -7.65 -3.04 -19.66
CA ARG A 19 -8.04 -2.74 -18.29
C ARG A 19 -8.34 -4.01 -17.48
N LYS A 20 -9.08 -4.96 -18.05
CA LYS A 20 -9.35 -6.27 -17.42
C LYS A 20 -8.06 -7.01 -17.11
N LYS A 21 -7.14 -7.05 -18.07
CA LYS A 21 -5.84 -7.71 -17.89
C LYS A 21 -4.99 -7.03 -16.82
N ALA A 22 -4.98 -5.69 -16.77
CA ALA A 22 -4.28 -4.93 -15.73
C ALA A 22 -4.86 -5.21 -14.33
N VAL A 23 -6.18 -5.26 -14.20
CA VAL A 23 -6.86 -5.61 -12.95
C VAL A 23 -6.48 -7.03 -12.50
N GLU A 24 -6.52 -8.01 -13.41
CA GLU A 24 -6.14 -9.39 -13.12
C GLU A 24 -4.70 -9.49 -12.61
N VAL A 25 -3.75 -8.88 -13.31
CA VAL A 25 -2.32 -8.91 -12.94
C VAL A 25 -2.11 -8.22 -11.59
N MET A 26 -2.72 -7.06 -11.37
CA MET A 26 -2.59 -6.33 -10.11
C MET A 26 -3.24 -7.08 -8.94
N ARG A 27 -4.35 -7.78 -9.16
CA ARG A 27 -4.97 -8.66 -8.15
C ARG A 27 -4.02 -9.78 -7.75
N LYS A 28 -3.46 -10.50 -8.72
CA LYS A 28 -2.46 -11.55 -8.50
C LYS A 28 -1.23 -11.04 -7.77
N HIS A 29 -0.75 -9.84 -8.14
CA HIS A 29 0.37 -9.19 -7.48
C HIS A 29 0.08 -8.95 -5.98
N ARG A 30 -1.03 -8.30 -5.64
CA ARG A 30 -1.39 -7.99 -4.25
C ARG A 30 -1.73 -9.21 -3.41
N LEU A 31 -2.25 -10.27 -4.02
CA LEU A 31 -2.43 -11.56 -3.36
C LEU A 31 -1.08 -12.25 -3.11
N ALA A 32 -0.13 -12.15 -4.03
CA ALA A 32 1.22 -12.63 -3.83
C ALA A 32 1.93 -11.87 -2.70
N GLU A 33 1.78 -10.53 -2.63
CA GLU A 33 2.30 -9.73 -1.53
C GLU A 33 1.78 -10.24 -0.18
N ARG A 34 0.48 -10.49 -0.06
CA ARG A 34 -0.12 -11.04 1.17
C ARG A 34 0.41 -12.44 1.52
N LEU A 35 0.53 -13.32 0.53
CA LEU A 35 1.06 -14.67 0.74
C LEU A 35 2.51 -14.62 1.22
N LEU A 36 3.34 -13.79 0.58
CA LEU A 36 4.76 -13.62 0.91
C LEU A 36 4.93 -13.06 2.32
N SER A 37 4.17 -12.03 2.67
CA SER A 37 4.22 -11.39 3.99
C SER A 37 3.63 -12.27 5.08
N ASP A 38 2.38 -12.74 4.93
CA ASP A 38 1.59 -13.30 6.04
C ASP A 38 1.84 -14.78 6.28
N VAL A 39 2.23 -15.53 5.23
CA VAL A 39 2.36 -16.99 5.30
C VAL A 39 3.82 -17.41 5.18
N ILE A 40 4.55 -16.85 4.22
CA ILE A 40 5.97 -17.17 4.02
C ILE A 40 6.84 -16.44 5.03
N GLY A 41 6.41 -15.24 5.50
CA GLY A 41 7.16 -14.44 6.47
C GLY A 41 8.37 -13.75 5.85
N LEU A 42 8.28 -13.37 4.56
CA LEU A 42 9.31 -12.60 3.90
C LEU A 42 9.33 -11.18 4.48
N ASP A 43 10.51 -10.63 4.74
CA ASP A 43 10.67 -9.26 5.22
C ASP A 43 10.02 -8.28 4.24
N ILE A 44 9.29 -7.31 4.79
CA ILE A 44 8.37 -6.46 4.04
C ILE A 44 9.05 -5.69 2.89
N GLU A 45 10.32 -5.32 3.06
CA GLU A 45 11.10 -4.61 2.07
C GLU A 45 11.39 -5.41 0.79
N TYR A 46 11.28 -6.74 0.82
CA TYR A 46 11.48 -7.63 -0.34
C TYR A 46 10.19 -8.13 -0.97
N VAL A 47 9.05 -7.94 -0.29
CA VAL A 47 7.76 -8.51 -0.69
C VAL A 47 7.30 -8.01 -2.06
N HIS A 48 7.40 -6.69 -2.31
CA HIS A 48 6.93 -6.10 -3.57
C HIS A 48 7.67 -6.66 -4.79
N ASP A 49 9.00 -6.67 -4.75
CA ASP A 49 9.83 -7.16 -5.86
C ASP A 49 9.59 -8.64 -6.18
N GLU A 50 9.40 -9.47 -5.14
CA GLU A 50 9.11 -10.88 -5.34
C GLU A 50 7.70 -11.09 -5.88
N ALA A 51 6.71 -10.35 -5.38
CA ALA A 51 5.34 -10.39 -5.88
C ALA A 51 5.24 -9.98 -7.36
N CYS A 52 6.04 -9.02 -7.82
CA CYS A 52 6.14 -8.64 -9.23
C CYS A 52 6.51 -9.83 -10.12
N ARG A 53 7.43 -10.68 -9.68
CA ARG A 53 7.83 -11.89 -10.44
C ARG A 53 6.73 -12.93 -10.48
N TRP A 54 5.99 -13.11 -9.38
CA TRP A 54 4.93 -14.11 -9.26
C TRP A 54 3.66 -13.76 -10.02
N ALA A 55 3.29 -12.49 -10.06
CA ALA A 55 2.03 -12.03 -10.67
C ALA A 55 1.86 -12.45 -12.13
N HIS A 56 2.95 -12.50 -12.89
CA HIS A 56 2.93 -12.82 -14.32
C HIS A 56 2.83 -14.32 -14.63
N VAL A 57 3.15 -15.19 -13.69
CA VAL A 57 3.17 -16.66 -13.88
C VAL A 57 2.08 -17.37 -13.07
N MET A 58 1.39 -16.66 -12.20
CA MET A 58 0.34 -17.21 -11.36
C MET A 58 -0.89 -17.60 -12.18
N SER A 59 -1.28 -18.89 -12.14
CA SER A 59 -2.52 -19.34 -12.76
C SER A 59 -3.75 -18.96 -11.92
N ASP A 60 -4.92 -18.91 -12.56
CA ASP A 60 -6.19 -18.62 -11.88
C ASP A 60 -6.55 -19.65 -10.80
N HIS A 61 -6.10 -20.91 -10.98
CA HIS A 61 -6.30 -21.94 -9.95
C HIS A 61 -5.49 -21.67 -8.68
N VAL A 62 -4.25 -21.21 -8.84
CA VAL A 62 -3.38 -20.82 -7.72
C VAL A 62 -3.90 -19.57 -7.07
N GLU A 63 -4.30 -18.55 -7.85
CA GLU A 63 -4.90 -17.32 -7.37
C GLU A 63 -6.08 -17.59 -6.41
N ARG A 64 -7.04 -18.43 -6.83
CA ARG A 64 -8.20 -18.80 -6.00
C ARG A 64 -7.80 -19.50 -4.71
N ARG A 65 -6.80 -20.39 -4.75
CA ARG A 65 -6.30 -21.08 -3.55
C ARG A 65 -5.61 -20.16 -2.57
N ILE A 66 -4.82 -19.21 -3.08
CA ILE A 66 -4.20 -18.18 -2.25
C ILE A 66 -5.27 -17.32 -1.58
N LEU A 67 -6.27 -16.88 -2.34
CA LEU A 67 -7.38 -16.09 -1.83
C LEU A 67 -8.15 -16.79 -0.71
N ASP A 68 -8.48 -18.07 -0.88
CA ASP A 68 -9.13 -18.89 0.15
C ASP A 68 -8.23 -19.05 1.39
N MET A 69 -6.93 -19.33 1.19
CA MET A 69 -5.96 -19.51 2.27
C MET A 69 -5.80 -18.25 3.12
N LEU A 70 -5.86 -17.08 2.49
CA LEU A 70 -5.71 -15.78 3.14
C LEU A 70 -7.03 -15.22 3.73
N ASN A 71 -8.12 -15.99 3.73
CA ASN A 71 -9.45 -15.56 4.17
C ASN A 71 -9.96 -14.32 3.42
N GLN A 72 -9.77 -14.29 2.11
CA GLN A 72 -10.32 -13.27 1.21
C GLN A 72 -9.93 -11.82 1.63
N PRO A 73 -8.64 -11.49 1.63
CA PRO A 73 -8.19 -10.16 2.05
C PRO A 73 -8.66 -9.08 1.07
N ASN A 74 -9.00 -7.92 1.57
CA ASN A 74 -9.36 -6.75 0.77
C ASN A 74 -8.17 -5.84 0.43
N PHE A 75 -7.08 -5.93 1.21
CA PHE A 75 -5.92 -5.05 1.09
C PHE A 75 -4.62 -5.85 1.05
N SER A 76 -3.64 -5.31 0.34
CA SER A 76 -2.25 -5.78 0.37
C SER A 76 -1.59 -5.47 1.73
N PRO A 77 -0.41 -6.03 2.05
CA PRO A 77 0.31 -5.71 3.28
C PRO A 77 0.76 -4.25 3.36
N TYR A 78 0.69 -3.51 2.25
CA TYR A 78 0.96 -2.08 2.18
C TYR A 78 -0.31 -1.21 2.22
N GLY A 79 -1.50 -1.79 2.42
CA GLY A 79 -2.78 -1.09 2.49
C GLY A 79 -3.42 -0.71 1.15
N ASN A 80 -2.93 -1.24 0.05
CA ASN A 80 -3.54 -1.01 -1.26
C ASN A 80 -4.70 -1.99 -1.47
N ALA A 81 -5.88 -1.49 -1.86
CA ALA A 81 -7.04 -2.33 -2.12
C ALA A 81 -6.76 -3.34 -3.25
N ILE A 82 -7.11 -4.61 -3.06
CA ILE A 82 -6.97 -5.65 -4.07
C ILE A 82 -8.08 -5.48 -5.11
N PRO A 83 -7.77 -5.19 -6.38
CA PRO A 83 -8.79 -4.88 -7.38
C PRO A 83 -9.43 -6.14 -7.94
N GLY A 84 -10.67 -6.01 -8.45
CA GLY A 84 -11.36 -7.06 -9.20
C GLY A 84 -11.75 -8.28 -8.37
N LEU A 85 -11.87 -8.17 -7.05
CA LEU A 85 -12.36 -9.25 -6.18
C LEU A 85 -13.80 -9.64 -6.53
N GLU A 86 -14.60 -8.69 -7.01
CA GLU A 86 -15.97 -8.89 -7.46
C GLU A 86 -16.07 -9.90 -8.63
N GLU A 87 -15.04 -9.95 -9.48
CA GLU A 87 -14.95 -10.94 -10.57
C GLU A 87 -14.79 -12.37 -10.04
N LEU A 88 -14.33 -12.51 -8.81
CA LEU A 88 -14.20 -13.79 -8.09
C LEU A 88 -15.36 -14.06 -7.14
N GLY A 89 -16.38 -13.17 -7.11
CA GLY A 89 -17.57 -13.30 -6.27
C GLY A 89 -17.38 -12.86 -4.82
N ILE A 90 -16.40 -11.99 -4.56
CA ILE A 90 -16.05 -11.49 -3.23
C ILE A 90 -16.39 -10.00 -3.17
N ASP A 91 -17.03 -9.58 -2.07
CA ASP A 91 -17.29 -8.18 -1.81
C ASP A 91 -15.98 -7.44 -1.58
N SER A 92 -15.73 -6.39 -2.38
CA SER A 92 -14.51 -5.61 -2.26
C SER A 92 -14.73 -4.40 -1.34
N GLU A 93 -13.84 -4.21 -0.39
CA GLU A 93 -13.75 -2.98 0.37
C GLU A 93 -12.91 -1.94 -0.41
N LYS A 94 -13.39 -0.71 -0.45
CA LYS A 94 -12.64 0.42 -1.01
C LYS A 94 -11.80 1.09 0.07
N ASN A 95 -10.71 1.72 -0.36
CA ASN A 95 -9.95 2.58 0.55
C ASN A 95 -10.87 3.68 1.12
N ASP A 96 -10.70 3.96 2.41
CA ASP A 96 -11.47 5.01 3.10
C ASP A 96 -11.17 6.38 2.47
N GLU A 97 -12.22 7.11 2.08
CA GLU A 97 -12.12 8.45 1.48
C GLU A 97 -11.64 9.52 2.47
N ARG A 98 -11.63 9.22 3.78
CA ARG A 98 -11.17 10.13 4.85
C ARG A 98 -9.67 10.08 5.10
N THR A 99 -8.91 9.61 4.13
CA THR A 99 -7.44 9.53 4.20
C THR A 99 -6.81 10.77 3.61
N VAL A 100 -5.66 11.16 4.16
CA VAL A 100 -4.88 12.31 3.68
C VAL A 100 -3.40 11.96 3.60
N PRO A 101 -2.60 12.68 2.79
CA PRO A 101 -1.14 12.58 2.87
C PRO A 101 -0.63 12.88 4.29
N MET A 102 0.37 12.13 4.74
CA MET A 102 0.97 12.31 6.07
C MET A 102 1.51 13.73 6.27
N ALA A 103 2.14 14.32 5.25
CA ALA A 103 2.63 15.70 5.31
C ALA A 103 1.50 16.72 5.53
N LEU A 104 0.30 16.48 4.99
CA LEU A 104 -0.86 17.34 5.25
C LEU A 104 -1.35 17.16 6.69
N ALA A 105 -1.42 15.92 7.16
CA ALA A 105 -1.78 15.63 8.55
C ALA A 105 -0.85 16.32 9.55
N ALA A 106 0.45 16.34 9.28
CA ALA A 106 1.47 16.92 10.15
C ALA A 106 1.34 18.44 10.36
N ARG A 107 0.71 19.16 9.41
CA ARG A 107 0.58 20.64 9.48
C ARG A 107 -0.31 21.12 10.62
N ASP A 108 -1.38 20.35 10.89
CA ASP A 108 -2.45 20.76 11.81
C ASP A 108 -2.54 19.84 13.02
N SER A 109 -1.52 18.99 13.26
CA SER A 109 -1.51 18.02 14.35
C SER A 109 -0.46 18.36 15.42
N GLY A 110 -0.83 18.03 16.67
CA GLY A 110 0.06 18.06 17.81
C GLY A 110 0.54 16.64 18.19
N PRO A 111 1.44 16.54 19.17
CA PRO A 111 2.03 15.24 19.58
C PRO A 111 1.03 14.23 20.15
N GLU A 112 -0.15 14.71 20.57
CA GLU A 112 -1.24 13.87 21.13
C GLU A 112 -2.18 13.35 20.04
N ASP A 113 -2.16 13.94 18.85
CA ASP A 113 -2.99 13.46 17.73
C ASP A 113 -2.49 12.10 17.24
N ARG A 114 -3.42 11.22 16.93
CA ARG A 114 -3.13 9.87 16.44
C ARG A 114 -3.69 9.66 15.05
N PHE A 115 -2.89 8.98 14.26
CA PHE A 115 -3.22 8.60 12.90
C PHE A 115 -2.94 7.12 12.71
N THR A 116 -3.68 6.49 11.81
CA THR A 116 -3.41 5.12 11.37
C THR A 116 -2.74 5.18 10.00
N ILE A 117 -1.64 4.47 9.81
CA ILE A 117 -1.03 4.28 8.50
C ILE A 117 -2.02 3.53 7.61
N SER A 118 -2.50 4.18 6.57
CA SER A 118 -3.55 3.66 5.70
C SER A 118 -3.02 3.05 4.41
N ARG A 119 -1.93 3.57 3.86
CA ARG A 119 -1.38 3.06 2.61
C ARG A 119 0.04 3.55 2.34
N PHE A 120 0.86 2.63 1.83
CA PHE A 120 2.13 2.92 1.16
C PHE A 120 1.95 2.77 -0.36
N PRO A 121 2.12 3.81 -1.17
CA PRO A 121 2.05 3.71 -2.63
C PRO A 121 3.26 2.94 -3.19
N GLU A 122 3.18 2.52 -4.45
CA GLU A 122 4.24 1.76 -5.12
C GLU A 122 5.59 2.49 -5.11
N SER A 123 5.61 3.82 -5.18
CA SER A 123 6.84 4.60 -5.08
C SER A 123 7.61 4.41 -3.76
N ILE A 124 6.91 4.05 -2.68
CA ILE A 124 7.53 3.70 -1.40
C ILE A 124 7.91 2.22 -1.38
N GLN A 125 7.09 1.34 -1.98
CA GLN A 125 7.29 -0.11 -1.98
C GLN A 125 8.54 -0.55 -2.77
N THR A 126 8.99 0.27 -3.71
CA THR A 126 10.21 0.02 -4.51
C THR A 126 11.49 0.50 -3.83
N ASP A 127 11.41 1.20 -2.71
CA ASP A 127 12.56 1.67 -1.95
C ASP A 127 12.81 0.74 -0.74
N ILE A 128 13.69 -0.23 -0.95
CA ILE A 128 14.02 -1.29 0.02
C ILE A 128 14.58 -0.68 1.32
N ASP A 129 15.47 0.29 1.22
CA ASP A 129 16.12 0.91 2.38
C ASP A 129 15.10 1.72 3.20
N LEU A 130 14.24 2.47 2.53
CA LEU A 130 13.17 3.23 3.18
C LEU A 130 12.16 2.30 3.86
N LEU A 131 11.69 1.25 3.16
CA LEU A 131 10.76 0.29 3.75
C LEU A 131 11.33 -0.38 4.99
N LYS A 132 12.61 -0.74 4.96
CA LYS A 132 13.29 -1.30 6.12
C LYS A 132 13.31 -0.32 7.28
N VAL A 133 13.68 0.93 7.06
CA VAL A 133 13.67 1.97 8.11
C VAL A 133 12.28 2.17 8.71
N LEU A 134 11.24 2.20 7.88
CA LEU A 134 9.86 2.32 8.31
C LEU A 134 9.43 1.10 9.16
N ALA A 135 9.73 -0.11 8.69
CA ALA A 135 9.39 -1.35 9.38
C ALA A 135 10.11 -1.47 10.73
N ASP A 136 11.42 -1.19 10.77
CA ASP A 136 12.24 -1.22 11.99
C ASP A 136 11.74 -0.19 13.04
N ALA A 137 11.11 0.91 12.58
CA ALA A 137 10.48 1.93 13.44
C ALA A 137 8.99 1.62 13.77
N GLY A 138 8.47 0.45 13.43
CA GLY A 138 7.08 0.06 13.67
C GLY A 138 6.06 0.80 12.79
N ILE A 139 6.50 1.52 11.76
CA ILE A 139 5.62 2.29 10.85
C ILE A 139 5.20 1.39 9.70
N THR A 140 4.18 0.59 9.95
CA THR A 140 3.63 -0.39 9.00
C THR A 140 2.16 -0.10 8.71
N PHE A 141 1.58 -0.75 7.70
CA PHE A 141 0.14 -0.65 7.42
C PHE A 141 -0.70 -1.00 8.66
N GLY A 142 -1.63 -0.14 9.02
CA GLY A 142 -2.47 -0.29 10.20
C GLY A 142 -1.86 0.19 11.50
N ALA A 143 -0.57 0.54 11.54
CA ALA A 143 0.06 1.07 12.75
C ALA A 143 -0.53 2.41 13.17
N SER A 144 -0.70 2.59 14.49
CA SER A 144 -1.05 3.88 15.08
C SER A 144 0.22 4.71 15.27
N VAL A 145 0.19 5.95 14.82
CA VAL A 145 1.34 6.86 14.84
C VAL A 145 0.95 8.26 15.29
N SER A 146 1.88 8.98 15.91
CA SER A 146 1.86 10.43 16.00
C SER A 146 2.66 11.04 14.85
N VAL A 147 2.16 12.16 14.32
CA VAL A 147 2.76 12.84 13.15
C VAL A 147 2.79 14.33 13.43
N VAL A 148 3.96 14.96 13.39
CA VAL A 148 4.12 16.39 13.61
C VAL A 148 5.10 16.98 12.58
N GLY A 149 4.94 18.25 12.23
CA GLY A 149 5.90 18.95 11.39
C GLY A 149 7.23 19.16 12.12
N GLY A 150 8.34 18.88 11.46
CA GLY A 150 9.67 19.16 11.96
C GLY A 150 10.17 20.56 11.54
N ASP A 151 11.33 20.97 12.09
CA ASP A 151 11.91 22.29 11.89
C ASP A 151 12.59 22.45 10.52
N ASN A 152 12.98 21.36 9.88
CA ASN A 152 13.76 21.31 8.64
C ASN A 152 12.93 21.02 7.38
N ASN A 153 11.64 21.35 7.37
CA ASN A 153 10.74 21.01 6.28
C ASN A 153 10.59 19.48 6.11
N ASP A 154 10.61 18.77 7.21
CA ASP A 154 10.43 17.33 7.34
C ASP A 154 9.19 17.00 8.18
N VAL A 155 8.87 15.73 8.29
CA VAL A 155 7.79 15.22 9.13
C VAL A 155 8.37 14.23 10.13
N ILE A 156 8.14 14.50 11.41
CA ILE A 156 8.53 13.60 12.50
C ILE A 156 7.38 12.62 12.74
N VAL A 157 7.69 11.35 12.67
CA VAL A 157 6.74 10.26 12.85
C VAL A 157 7.23 9.32 13.95
N ARG A 158 6.30 8.87 14.80
CA ARG A 158 6.57 7.87 15.84
C ARG A 158 5.40 6.90 15.95
N ALA A 159 5.69 5.61 15.89
CA ALA A 159 4.69 4.58 16.14
C ALA A 159 4.34 4.49 17.65
N ASP A 160 3.10 4.16 17.95
CA ASP A 160 2.65 3.96 19.33
C ASP A 160 3.38 2.75 19.93
N GLY A 161 3.90 2.94 21.16
CA GLY A 161 4.70 1.93 21.85
C GLY A 161 6.20 1.98 21.54
N GLU A 162 6.63 2.78 20.59
CA GLU A 162 8.03 2.99 20.27
C GLU A 162 8.57 4.27 20.93
N ASP A 163 9.79 4.21 21.47
CA ASP A 163 10.47 5.38 22.06
C ASP A 163 11.11 6.27 21.00
N ALA A 164 11.52 5.68 19.87
CA ALA A 164 12.20 6.37 18.78
C ALA A 164 11.20 6.99 17.80
N SER A 165 11.53 8.20 17.34
CA SER A 165 10.87 8.83 16.19
C SER A 165 11.82 8.85 15.00
N ILE A 166 11.27 8.87 13.79
CA ILE A 166 12.04 9.06 12.56
C ILE A 166 11.61 10.35 11.88
N SER A 167 12.55 10.96 11.14
CA SER A 167 12.31 12.12 10.29
C SER A 167 12.16 11.65 8.85
N LEU A 168 11.09 12.08 8.20
CA LEU A 168 10.80 11.79 6.80
C LEU A 168 10.81 13.06 5.98
N ASP A 169 11.48 13.04 4.83
CA ASP A 169 11.40 14.12 3.85
C ASP A 169 9.95 14.34 3.42
N LEU A 170 9.63 15.59 3.03
CA LEU A 170 8.27 15.94 2.60
C LEU A 170 7.75 15.10 1.43
N ASP A 171 8.61 14.72 0.49
CA ASP A 171 8.20 13.92 -0.66
C ASP A 171 7.74 12.53 -0.21
N VAL A 172 8.47 11.90 0.71
CA VAL A 172 8.09 10.63 1.33
C VAL A 172 6.81 10.78 2.15
N ALA A 173 6.73 11.81 2.99
CA ALA A 173 5.56 12.08 3.82
C ALA A 173 4.32 12.46 3.01
N ASN A 174 4.47 13.08 1.84
CA ASN A 174 3.37 13.33 0.91
C ASN A 174 2.87 12.06 0.21
N ALA A 175 3.74 11.08 0.02
CA ALA A 175 3.38 9.82 -0.61
C ALA A 175 2.62 8.88 0.34
N ILE A 176 3.02 8.82 1.62
CA ILE A 176 2.39 7.97 2.64
C ILE A 176 1.02 8.54 3.02
N VAL A 177 0.02 7.67 3.04
CA VAL A 177 -1.37 8.05 3.33
C VAL A 177 -1.75 7.59 4.73
N VAL A 178 -2.34 8.51 5.49
CA VAL A 178 -2.80 8.28 6.86
C VAL A 178 -4.27 8.61 7.02
N LYS A 179 -4.90 8.06 8.04
CA LYS A 179 -6.26 8.36 8.48
C LYS A 179 -6.20 8.85 9.92
N ARG A 180 -6.89 9.95 10.24
CA ARG A 180 -7.01 10.39 11.63
C ARG A 180 -7.74 9.30 12.45
N ALA A 181 -7.18 8.90 13.56
CA ALA A 181 -7.85 7.99 14.48
C ALA A 181 -9.14 8.66 15.00
N SER A 182 -10.25 7.91 15.01
CA SER A 182 -11.48 8.40 15.63
C SER A 182 -11.22 8.55 17.13
N ALA A 183 -11.60 9.69 17.71
CA ALA A 183 -11.65 9.82 19.17
C ALA A 183 -12.56 8.71 19.71
N LEU A 184 -12.06 7.95 20.67
CA LEU A 184 -12.84 6.95 21.43
C LEU A 184 -13.95 7.62 22.24
#